data_aded0a2f02d9d4c48e798a6c71a15a9f
#
_entry.id   aded0a2f02d9d4c48e798a6c71a15a9f
#
_cell.length_a   1.000
_cell.length_b   1.000
_cell.length_c   1.000
_cell.angle_alpha   90.00
_cell.angle_beta   90.00
_cell.angle_gamma   90.00
#
_symmetry.space_group_name_H-M   'P 1'
#
loop_
_entity.id
_entity.type
_entity.pdbx_description
1 polymer ?
#
loop_
_entity_poly.entity_id
_entity_poly.type
_entity_poly.pdbx_seq_one_letter_code
_entity_poly.pdbx_strand_id
1 'polypeptide(L)'
;MSKKHNKDNKRITVRINSLLIVICFVGLVLFLSDNALIEMDTMSQNPDFPTGCEMVSAVMVLDYYGFDVTADEFADKYLLTGNAPYISDGVWYSSDPDRVFLGDPKSEDGWGIWSKGLSRSINYFFDENDLTANAVYSCSDTLESLCRKYVRNNIPVIVWCTVDMADPYINISPRIENSSESFSWISPNHCMVLVGYDVSGYYFNDPMTGECRKFGKTESQIAFSANNSQSVVIITEN
;
A
#
# COMPACT_ATOMS: atom_id res chain seq x y z
N MET A 1 35.36 -58.19 11.56
CA MET A 1 35.40 -56.70 11.61
C MET A 1 34.42 -56.05 10.66
N SER A 2 34.01 -56.61 9.52
CA SER A 2 33.11 -56.00 8.52
C SER A 2 31.66 -55.70 8.96
N LYS A 3 31.03 -56.53 9.79
CA LYS A 3 29.62 -56.34 10.18
C LYS A 3 29.35 -55.13 11.13
N LYS A 4 30.34 -54.69 11.87
CA LYS A 4 30.20 -53.57 12.81
C LYS A 4 30.21 -52.21 12.09
N HIS A 5 31.10 -52.11 11.07
CA HIS A 5 31.21 -50.89 10.26
C HIS A 5 29.95 -50.59 9.41
N ASN A 6 29.28 -51.64 8.91
CA ASN A 6 28.04 -51.51 8.11
C ASN A 6 26.83 -51.08 9.00
N LYS A 7 26.83 -51.46 10.30
CA LYS A 7 25.76 -51.10 11.22
C LYS A 7 25.87 -49.65 11.69
N ASP A 8 27.10 -49.15 11.81
CA ASP A 8 27.34 -47.74 12.20
C ASP A 8 27.03 -46.80 11.03
N ASN A 9 27.40 -47.14 9.80
CA ASN A 9 27.02 -46.36 8.60
C ASN A 9 25.48 -46.27 8.42
N LYS A 10 24.78 -47.41 8.65
CA LYS A 10 23.31 -47.42 8.57
C LYS A 10 22.66 -46.56 9.65
N ARG A 11 23.21 -46.53 10.88
CA ARG A 11 22.73 -45.66 11.96
C ARG A 11 22.99 -44.16 11.69
N ILE A 12 24.14 -43.84 11.10
CA ILE A 12 24.49 -42.48 10.68
C ILE A 12 23.55 -42.00 9.58
N THR A 13 23.32 -42.82 8.55
CA THR A 13 22.41 -42.48 7.43
C THR A 13 20.97 -42.25 7.96
N VAL A 14 20.45 -43.10 8.85
CA VAL A 14 19.11 -42.94 9.43
C VAL A 14 19.02 -41.65 10.26
N ARG A 15 20.06 -41.29 11.01
CA ARG A 15 20.09 -40.06 11.81
C ARG A 15 20.12 -38.81 10.92
N ILE A 16 20.91 -38.84 9.82
CA ILE A 16 20.98 -37.73 8.85
C ILE A 16 19.62 -37.55 8.17
N ASN A 17 18.99 -38.62 7.71
CA ASN A 17 17.68 -38.54 7.08
C ASN A 17 16.58 -38.03 8.03
N SER A 18 16.63 -38.48 9.30
CA SER A 18 15.68 -37.97 10.32
C SER A 18 15.89 -36.48 10.61
N LEU A 19 17.14 -36.02 10.65
CA LEU A 19 17.45 -34.60 10.83
C LEU A 19 16.96 -33.75 9.66
N LEU A 20 17.17 -34.21 8.41
CA LEU A 20 16.68 -33.53 7.21
C LEU A 20 15.16 -33.44 7.20
N ILE A 21 14.45 -34.51 7.57
CA ILE A 21 12.98 -34.51 7.66
C ILE A 21 12.50 -33.48 8.70
N VAL A 22 13.15 -33.40 9.86
CA VAL A 22 12.82 -32.43 10.89
C VAL A 22 13.07 -31.00 10.40
N ILE A 23 14.21 -30.75 9.75
CA ILE A 23 14.52 -29.43 9.18
C ILE A 23 13.49 -29.03 8.12
N CYS A 24 13.14 -29.95 7.21
CA CYS A 24 12.10 -29.70 6.19
C CYS A 24 10.73 -29.46 6.83
N PHE A 25 10.36 -30.22 7.86
CA PHE A 25 9.10 -30.05 8.56
C PHE A 25 9.04 -28.72 9.32
N VAL A 26 10.09 -28.35 10.04
CA VAL A 26 10.20 -27.05 10.73
C VAL A 26 10.16 -25.90 9.71
N GLY A 27 10.91 -26.02 8.59
CA GLY A 27 10.86 -25.05 7.50
C GLY A 27 9.45 -24.89 6.91
N LEU A 28 8.74 -25.99 6.72
CA LEU A 28 7.35 -25.97 6.23
C LEU A 28 6.40 -25.33 7.25
N VAL A 29 6.53 -25.65 8.54
CA VAL A 29 5.70 -25.06 9.60
C VAL A 29 5.96 -23.55 9.69
N LEU A 30 7.22 -23.10 9.66
CA LEU A 30 7.57 -21.68 9.67
C LEU A 30 7.03 -20.96 8.43
N PHE A 31 7.09 -21.58 7.25
CA PHE A 31 6.53 -21.03 6.02
C PHE A 31 5.00 -20.91 6.09
N LEU A 32 4.30 -21.92 6.62
CA LEU A 32 2.84 -21.92 6.76
C LEU A 32 2.35 -20.99 7.89
N SER A 33 3.23 -20.58 8.79
CA SER A 33 2.91 -19.65 9.90
C SER A 33 3.35 -18.20 9.60
N ASP A 34 3.93 -17.91 8.44
CA ASP A 34 4.30 -16.55 8.06
C ASP A 34 3.06 -15.81 7.54
N ASN A 35 2.31 -15.26 8.47
CA ASN A 35 1.12 -14.46 8.23
C ASN A 35 1.00 -13.35 9.29
N ALA A 36 0.30 -12.29 8.93
CA ALA A 36 -0.09 -11.22 9.83
C ALA A 36 -1.39 -10.59 9.32
N LEU A 37 -2.21 -10.10 10.23
CA LEU A 37 -3.39 -9.30 9.94
C LEU A 37 -3.55 -8.25 11.04
N ILE A 38 -3.53 -7.00 10.66
CA ILE A 38 -3.76 -5.86 11.54
C ILE A 38 -5.28 -5.70 11.69
N GLU A 39 -5.76 -5.70 12.92
CA GLU A 39 -7.15 -5.35 13.21
C GLU A 39 -7.26 -3.82 13.20
N MET A 40 -7.92 -3.28 12.18
CA MET A 40 -8.27 -1.88 12.07
C MET A 40 -9.60 -1.72 11.34
N ASP A 41 -10.34 -0.70 11.70
CA ASP A 41 -11.63 -0.40 11.11
C ASP A 41 -11.48 -0.01 9.63
N THR A 42 -12.50 -0.33 8.83
CA THR A 42 -12.61 0.06 7.43
C THR A 42 -13.51 1.28 7.29
N MET A 43 -13.24 2.12 6.29
CA MET A 43 -14.06 3.28 5.95
C MET A 43 -14.43 3.25 4.47
N SER A 44 -15.68 3.56 4.13
CA SER A 44 -16.11 3.70 2.73
C SER A 44 -15.90 5.13 2.25
N GLN A 45 -15.35 5.29 1.05
CA GLN A 45 -15.29 6.59 0.37
C GLN A 45 -16.63 7.02 -0.22
N ASN A 46 -17.54 6.07 -0.45
CA ASN A 46 -18.83 6.32 -1.08
C ASN A 46 -19.93 6.62 -0.04
N PRO A 47 -20.86 7.54 -0.34
CA PRO A 47 -20.98 8.31 -1.59
C PRO A 47 -20.20 9.65 -1.61
N ASP A 48 -19.57 10.06 -0.51
CA ASP A 48 -19.14 11.44 -0.28
C ASP A 48 -17.81 11.80 -1.00
N PHE A 49 -16.97 10.80 -1.27
CA PHE A 49 -15.64 10.98 -1.86
C PHE A 49 -15.40 10.02 -3.05
N PRO A 50 -16.14 10.16 -4.17
CA PRO A 50 -16.12 9.17 -5.26
C PRO A 50 -14.72 8.94 -5.87
N THR A 51 -13.81 9.90 -5.76
CA THR A 51 -12.43 9.79 -6.22
C THR A 51 -11.39 9.92 -5.10
N GLY A 52 -11.81 9.83 -3.83
CA GLY A 52 -10.98 10.11 -2.65
C GLY A 52 -10.30 8.89 -2.03
N CYS A 53 -10.02 7.82 -2.77
CA CYS A 53 -9.48 6.58 -2.19
C CYS A 53 -8.18 6.79 -1.41
N GLU A 54 -7.26 7.65 -1.88
CA GLU A 54 -6.01 7.94 -1.21
C GLU A 54 -6.23 8.68 0.12
N MET A 55 -7.13 9.65 0.08
CA MET A 55 -7.45 10.47 1.25
C MET A 55 -8.19 9.63 2.31
N VAL A 56 -9.18 8.83 1.91
CA VAL A 56 -9.90 7.95 2.84
C VAL A 56 -8.97 6.87 3.41
N SER A 57 -8.06 6.32 2.60
CA SER A 57 -7.01 5.41 3.09
C SER A 57 -6.10 6.08 4.11
N ALA A 58 -5.75 7.36 3.92
CA ALA A 58 -4.97 8.11 4.91
C ALA A 58 -5.74 8.29 6.22
N VAL A 59 -7.02 8.68 6.15
CA VAL A 59 -7.87 8.86 7.35
C VAL A 59 -8.06 7.55 8.10
N MET A 60 -8.25 6.41 7.42
CA MET A 60 -8.28 5.08 8.09
C MET A 60 -7.00 4.82 8.90
N VAL A 61 -5.83 5.15 8.35
CA VAL A 61 -4.56 4.94 9.07
C VAL A 61 -4.36 5.94 10.19
N LEU A 62 -4.81 7.19 10.04
CA LEU A 62 -4.80 8.20 11.11
C LEU A 62 -5.69 7.77 12.27
N ASP A 63 -6.90 7.29 11.99
CA ASP A 63 -7.83 6.76 12.99
C ASP A 63 -7.25 5.54 13.74
N TYR A 64 -6.59 4.63 13.02
CA TYR A 64 -5.89 3.48 13.63
C TYR A 64 -4.86 3.90 14.68
N TYR A 65 -4.17 5.02 14.48
CA TYR A 65 -3.22 5.58 15.44
C TYR A 65 -3.88 6.47 16.50
N GLY A 66 -5.20 6.65 16.44
CA GLY A 66 -5.96 7.45 17.40
C GLY A 66 -5.87 8.96 17.15
N PHE A 67 -5.51 9.38 15.94
CA PHE A 67 -5.58 10.78 15.53
C PHE A 67 -7.00 11.13 15.11
N ASP A 68 -7.63 12.05 15.84
CA ASP A 68 -9.02 12.45 15.64
C ASP A 68 -9.13 13.44 14.46
N VAL A 69 -9.47 12.92 13.28
CA VAL A 69 -9.76 13.72 12.08
C VAL A 69 -10.78 12.98 11.21
N THR A 70 -11.83 13.68 10.80
CA THR A 70 -12.80 13.13 9.86
C THR A 70 -12.31 13.25 8.40
N ALA A 71 -12.88 12.43 7.49
CA ALA A 71 -12.58 12.51 6.06
C ALA A 71 -12.91 13.89 5.48
N ASP A 72 -14.04 14.49 5.86
CA ASP A 72 -14.41 15.85 5.46
C ASP A 72 -13.40 16.88 5.94
N GLU A 73 -13.00 16.80 7.21
CA GLU A 73 -12.03 17.74 7.76
C GLU A 73 -10.66 17.60 7.10
N PHE A 74 -10.20 16.35 6.86
CA PHE A 74 -8.95 16.12 6.17
C PHE A 74 -8.99 16.65 4.74
N ALA A 75 -10.08 16.40 4.00
CA ALA A 75 -10.27 16.91 2.64
C ALA A 75 -10.25 18.44 2.57
N ASP A 76 -10.95 19.09 3.49
CA ASP A 76 -11.16 20.54 3.44
C ASP A 76 -9.98 21.36 3.99
N LYS A 77 -9.22 20.81 4.95
CA LYS A 77 -8.17 21.56 5.65
C LYS A 77 -6.75 21.13 5.30
N TYR A 78 -6.52 19.82 5.09
CA TYR A 78 -5.18 19.25 5.05
C TYR A 78 -4.80 18.66 3.70
N LEU A 79 -5.78 18.24 2.89
CA LEU A 79 -5.50 17.72 1.55
C LEU A 79 -5.10 18.87 0.62
N LEU A 80 -3.86 18.86 0.17
CA LEU A 80 -3.36 19.83 -0.80
C LEU A 80 -3.95 19.50 -2.17
N THR A 81 -4.70 20.42 -2.78
CA THR A 81 -5.38 20.21 -4.07
C THR A 81 -4.81 21.09 -5.19
N GLY A 82 -4.98 20.67 -6.43
CA GLY A 82 -4.56 21.40 -7.64
C GLY A 82 -5.43 21.06 -8.85
N ASN A 83 -5.04 21.53 -10.01
CA ASN A 83 -5.82 21.33 -11.23
C ASN A 83 -5.84 19.85 -11.65
N ALA A 84 -7.04 19.32 -11.90
CA ALA A 84 -7.24 18.07 -12.60
C ALA A 84 -6.66 18.16 -14.03
N PRO A 85 -6.39 17.02 -14.71
CA PRO A 85 -5.96 17.04 -16.10
C PRO A 85 -6.94 17.77 -17.02
N TYR A 86 -6.43 18.67 -17.82
CA TYR A 86 -7.17 19.44 -18.82
C TYR A 86 -6.40 19.57 -20.13
N ILE A 87 -7.08 19.94 -21.22
CA ILE A 87 -6.47 20.13 -22.53
C ILE A 87 -6.33 21.62 -22.81
N SER A 88 -5.12 22.05 -23.19
CA SER A 88 -4.85 23.37 -23.78
C SER A 88 -4.00 23.20 -25.04
N ASP A 89 -4.43 23.83 -26.15
CA ASP A 89 -3.76 23.73 -27.45
C ASP A 89 -3.47 22.27 -27.90
N GLY A 90 -4.40 21.35 -27.61
CA GLY A 90 -4.28 19.94 -27.97
C GLY A 90 -3.29 19.13 -27.13
N VAL A 91 -2.79 19.68 -26.03
CA VAL A 91 -1.88 19.03 -25.10
C VAL A 91 -2.56 18.88 -23.73
N TRP A 92 -2.39 17.71 -23.10
CA TRP A 92 -2.82 17.50 -21.73
C TRP A 92 -1.87 18.19 -20.75
N TYR A 93 -2.44 18.89 -19.78
CA TYR A 93 -1.77 19.52 -18.64
C TYR A 93 -2.47 19.14 -17.35
N SER A 94 -1.75 19.18 -16.23
CA SER A 94 -2.30 19.07 -14.87
C SER A 94 -1.32 19.67 -13.87
N SER A 95 -1.77 19.84 -12.64
CA SER A 95 -0.85 20.02 -11.50
C SER A 95 -0.01 18.75 -11.28
N ASP A 96 1.00 18.83 -10.42
CA ASP A 96 1.92 17.75 -10.10
C ASP A 96 1.33 16.82 -9.02
N PRO A 97 1.02 15.54 -9.33
CA PRO A 97 0.46 14.61 -8.35
C PRO A 97 1.41 14.24 -7.19
N ASP A 98 2.71 14.49 -7.35
CA ASP A 98 3.71 14.39 -6.26
C ASP A 98 3.59 15.54 -5.24
N ARG A 99 2.71 16.50 -5.50
CA ARG A 99 2.54 17.69 -4.66
C ARG A 99 1.12 17.90 -4.16
N VAL A 100 0.13 17.60 -4.99
CA VAL A 100 -1.27 17.92 -4.74
C VAL A 100 -2.21 16.83 -5.27
N PHE A 101 -3.40 16.75 -4.72
CA PHE A 101 -4.51 15.98 -5.28
C PHE A 101 -5.00 16.67 -6.56
N LEU A 102 -5.13 15.92 -7.64
CA LEU A 102 -5.57 16.43 -8.93
C LEU A 102 -7.10 16.52 -8.98
N GLY A 103 -7.65 17.71 -8.82
CA GLY A 103 -9.08 17.97 -8.76
C GLY A 103 -9.63 18.00 -7.33
N ASP A 104 -10.86 17.53 -7.17
CA ASP A 104 -11.61 17.51 -5.90
C ASP A 104 -12.01 16.07 -5.57
N PRO A 105 -11.64 15.51 -4.41
CA PRO A 105 -12.00 14.14 -4.01
C PRO A 105 -13.52 13.96 -3.83
N LYS A 106 -14.28 15.03 -3.63
CA LYS A 106 -15.75 15.04 -3.51
C LYS A 106 -16.45 15.05 -4.88
N SER A 107 -15.70 15.14 -5.97
CA SER A 107 -16.21 15.17 -7.36
C SER A 107 -15.88 13.87 -8.09
N GLU A 108 -16.80 13.43 -8.97
CA GLU A 108 -16.54 12.34 -9.92
C GLU A 108 -15.45 12.68 -10.96
N ASP A 109 -15.15 13.97 -11.13
CA ASP A 109 -14.10 14.49 -12.03
C ASP A 109 -12.73 14.59 -11.34
N GLY A 110 -12.61 14.20 -10.08
CA GLY A 110 -11.33 14.09 -9.37
C GLY A 110 -10.47 12.94 -9.91
N TRP A 111 -9.16 13.03 -9.70
CA TRP A 111 -8.20 12.05 -10.24
C TRP A 111 -7.45 11.31 -9.14
N GLY A 112 -6.83 12.04 -8.20
CA GLY A 112 -6.07 11.45 -7.12
C GLY A 112 -4.75 12.16 -6.82
N ILE A 113 -3.98 11.60 -5.92
CA ILE A 113 -2.68 12.11 -5.46
C ILE A 113 -1.69 10.96 -5.36
N TRP A 114 -0.40 11.20 -5.63
CA TRP A 114 0.63 10.19 -5.46
C TRP A 114 1.19 10.17 -4.03
N SER A 115 1.92 9.11 -3.70
CA SER A 115 2.42 8.83 -2.35
C SER A 115 3.19 9.99 -1.72
N LYS A 116 4.01 10.68 -2.50
CA LYS A 116 4.77 11.85 -2.03
C LYS A 116 3.86 13.04 -1.72
N GLY A 117 2.86 13.31 -2.56
CA GLY A 117 1.87 14.36 -2.32
C GLY A 117 1.01 14.04 -1.09
N LEU A 118 0.53 12.79 -0.97
CA LEU A 118 -0.26 12.36 0.18
C LEU A 118 0.55 12.44 1.50
N SER A 119 1.81 12.00 1.49
CA SER A 119 2.66 12.11 2.68
C SER A 119 2.85 13.56 3.14
N ARG A 120 2.88 14.52 2.21
CA ARG A 120 2.94 15.96 2.53
C ARG A 120 1.64 16.45 3.16
N SER A 121 0.48 16.04 2.65
CA SER A 121 -0.82 16.38 3.23
C SER A 121 -0.97 15.80 4.64
N ILE A 122 -0.54 14.56 4.87
CA ILE A 122 -0.55 13.95 6.21
C ILE A 122 0.43 14.68 7.15
N ASN A 123 1.64 15.01 6.69
CA ASN A 123 2.62 15.75 7.50
C ASN A 123 2.13 17.18 7.80
N TYR A 124 1.42 17.82 6.87
CA TYR A 124 0.78 19.11 7.11
C TYR A 124 -0.28 19.01 8.23
N PHE A 125 -1.08 17.92 8.24
CA PHE A 125 -1.98 17.64 9.37
C PHE A 125 -1.24 17.50 10.70
N PHE A 126 -0.10 16.78 10.73
CA PHE A 126 0.70 16.62 11.95
C PHE A 126 1.28 17.96 12.43
N ASP A 127 1.82 18.77 11.53
CA ASP A 127 2.41 20.06 11.84
C ASP A 127 1.38 21.05 12.40
N GLU A 128 0.18 21.15 11.78
CA GLU A 128 -0.89 22.06 12.20
C GLU A 128 -1.52 21.66 13.56
N ASN A 129 -1.37 20.41 13.99
CA ASN A 129 -1.90 19.90 15.25
C ASN A 129 -0.83 19.61 16.31
N ASP A 130 0.41 20.05 16.10
CA ASP A 130 1.55 19.84 17.01
C ASP A 130 1.76 18.33 17.36
N LEU A 131 1.53 17.41 16.40
CA LEU A 131 1.60 15.95 16.61
C LEU A 131 2.99 15.42 16.30
N THR A 132 3.51 14.53 17.17
CA THR A 132 4.81 13.90 17.01
C THR A 132 4.66 12.60 16.20
N ALA A 133 4.47 12.74 14.91
CA ALA A 133 4.39 11.65 13.94
C ALA A 133 4.93 12.11 12.58
N ASN A 134 5.24 11.17 11.71
CA ASN A 134 5.76 11.48 10.37
C ASN A 134 5.24 10.49 9.33
N ALA A 135 4.68 10.98 8.24
CA ALA A 135 4.32 10.19 7.08
C ALA A 135 5.51 10.10 6.11
N VAL A 136 5.94 8.86 5.82
CA VAL A 136 7.08 8.57 4.96
C VAL A 136 6.62 7.83 3.72
N TYR A 137 6.91 8.35 2.53
CA TYR A 137 6.63 7.67 1.27
C TYR A 137 7.82 6.84 0.76
N SER A 138 7.52 5.80 -0.02
CA SER A 138 8.51 4.99 -0.75
C SER A 138 7.96 4.60 -2.13
N CYS A 139 8.88 4.42 -3.10
CA CYS A 139 8.59 3.93 -4.44
C CYS A 139 9.55 2.79 -4.85
N SER A 140 10.11 2.06 -3.89
CA SER A 140 11.17 1.07 -4.13
C SER A 140 10.96 -0.29 -3.49
N ASP A 141 9.88 -0.46 -2.74
CA ASP A 141 9.56 -1.70 -2.04
C ASP A 141 8.70 -2.65 -2.90
N THR A 142 8.66 -3.92 -2.54
CA THR A 142 7.65 -4.88 -2.97
C THR A 142 6.60 -5.03 -1.87
N LEU A 143 5.38 -5.52 -2.19
CA LEU A 143 4.37 -5.81 -1.17
C LEU A 143 4.89 -6.78 -0.11
N GLU A 144 5.68 -7.78 -0.50
CA GLU A 144 6.31 -8.70 0.45
C GLU A 144 7.30 -7.99 1.39
N SER A 145 8.11 -7.05 0.85
CA SER A 145 9.00 -6.22 1.65
C SER A 145 8.25 -5.35 2.66
N LEU A 146 7.16 -4.70 2.21
CA LEU A 146 6.30 -3.90 3.07
C LEU A 146 5.65 -4.73 4.18
N CYS A 147 5.18 -5.93 3.85
CA CYS A 147 4.65 -6.87 4.85
C CYS A 147 5.66 -7.20 5.93
N ARG A 148 6.89 -7.53 5.54
CA ARG A 148 7.96 -7.87 6.50
C ARG A 148 8.45 -6.70 7.33
N LYS A 149 8.54 -5.50 6.73
CA LYS A 149 9.03 -4.30 7.41
C LYS A 149 7.98 -3.70 8.34
N TYR A 150 6.73 -3.66 7.92
CA TYR A 150 5.69 -2.85 8.52
C TYR A 150 4.51 -3.67 9.03
N VAL A 151 3.78 -4.39 8.17
CA VAL A 151 2.55 -5.10 8.57
C VAL A 151 2.78 -6.11 9.68
N ARG A 152 3.90 -6.84 9.64
CA ARG A 152 4.30 -7.78 10.70
C ARG A 152 4.51 -7.11 12.07
N ASN A 153 4.78 -5.81 12.07
CA ASN A 153 5.00 -5.00 13.26
C ASN A 153 3.78 -4.11 13.59
N ASN A 154 2.60 -4.47 13.11
CA ASN A 154 1.35 -3.73 13.28
C ASN A 154 1.41 -2.28 12.74
N ILE A 155 2.11 -2.05 11.65
CA ILE A 155 2.17 -0.78 10.94
C ILE A 155 1.43 -0.96 9.62
N PRO A 156 0.21 -0.39 9.46
CA PRO A 156 -0.53 -0.42 8.20
C PRO A 156 0.17 0.43 7.13
N VAL A 157 0.04 0.03 5.86
CA VAL A 157 0.73 0.70 4.76
C VAL A 157 -0.29 1.13 3.71
N ILE A 158 -0.36 2.41 3.40
CA ILE A 158 -1.14 2.93 2.28
C ILE A 158 -0.39 2.58 0.99
N VAL A 159 -1.07 1.98 0.01
CA VAL A 159 -0.48 1.49 -1.25
C VAL A 159 -1.34 1.82 -2.46
N TRP A 160 -0.68 2.12 -3.59
CA TRP A 160 -1.34 2.36 -4.88
C TRP A 160 -1.34 1.08 -5.70
N CYS A 161 -2.53 0.65 -6.08
CA CYS A 161 -2.78 -0.53 -6.90
C CYS A 161 -3.73 -0.16 -8.06
N THR A 162 -4.38 -1.15 -8.65
CA THR A 162 -5.51 -0.97 -9.56
C THR A 162 -6.79 -1.46 -8.93
N VAL A 163 -7.94 -0.93 -9.34
CA VAL A 163 -9.26 -1.41 -8.92
C VAL A 163 -9.35 -2.91 -9.18
N ASP A 164 -9.72 -3.69 -8.15
CA ASP A 164 -9.84 -5.16 -8.22
C ASP A 164 -8.58 -5.89 -8.71
N MET A 165 -7.40 -5.28 -8.58
CA MET A 165 -6.13 -5.76 -9.14
C MET A 165 -6.19 -6.00 -10.66
N ALA A 166 -7.05 -5.25 -11.38
CA ALA A 166 -7.19 -5.36 -12.83
C ALA A 166 -5.91 -4.97 -13.57
N ASP A 167 -5.77 -5.45 -14.79
CA ASP A 167 -4.62 -5.17 -15.64
C ASP A 167 -4.40 -3.67 -15.84
N PRO A 168 -3.21 -3.14 -15.49
CA PRO A 168 -2.91 -1.71 -15.59
C PRO A 168 -2.70 -1.26 -17.04
N TYR A 169 -3.12 -0.02 -17.36
CA TYR A 169 -2.82 0.64 -18.62
C TYR A 169 -2.55 2.14 -18.41
N ILE A 170 -1.81 2.74 -19.34
CA ILE A 170 -1.62 4.20 -19.34
C ILE A 170 -2.88 4.84 -19.90
N ASN A 171 -3.55 5.67 -19.12
CA ASN A 171 -4.75 6.39 -19.53
C ASN A 171 -4.37 7.68 -20.29
N ILE A 172 -3.61 8.55 -19.63
CA ILE A 172 -3.10 9.81 -20.21
C ILE A 172 -1.67 10.07 -19.75
N SER A 173 -0.99 10.98 -20.45
CA SER A 173 0.35 11.45 -20.05
C SER A 173 0.41 12.99 -20.08
N PRO A 174 -0.11 13.66 -19.03
CA PRO A 174 -0.13 15.12 -18.97
C PRO A 174 1.27 15.69 -18.77
N ARG A 175 1.47 16.92 -19.22
CA ARG A 175 2.58 17.78 -18.80
C ARG A 175 2.23 18.43 -17.46
N ILE A 176 3.22 18.53 -16.58
CA ILE A 176 3.09 19.27 -15.34
C ILE A 176 3.10 20.77 -15.68
N GLU A 177 2.13 21.49 -15.12
CA GLU A 177 2.01 22.95 -15.30
C GLU A 177 3.30 23.67 -14.91
N ASN A 178 3.69 24.65 -15.73
CA ASN A 178 4.91 25.44 -15.53
C ASN A 178 6.20 24.62 -15.46
N SER A 179 6.20 23.40 -16.03
CA SER A 179 7.35 22.49 -16.10
C SER A 179 7.52 21.92 -17.51
N SER A 180 8.71 21.40 -17.81
CA SER A 180 8.97 20.58 -18.99
C SER A 180 8.70 19.09 -18.73
N GLU A 181 8.38 18.71 -17.49
CA GLU A 181 8.17 17.33 -17.08
C GLU A 181 6.75 16.85 -17.43
N SER A 182 6.61 15.57 -17.59
CA SER A 182 5.33 14.86 -17.79
C SER A 182 5.33 13.57 -16.97
N PHE A 183 4.14 13.05 -16.72
CA PHE A 183 3.97 11.76 -16.05
C PHE A 183 2.93 10.92 -16.78
N SER A 184 2.90 9.62 -16.51
CA SER A 184 1.88 8.71 -17.01
C SER A 184 0.91 8.35 -15.91
N TRP A 185 -0.39 8.58 -16.12
CA TRP A 185 -1.43 8.15 -15.20
C TRP A 185 -1.83 6.72 -15.51
N ILE A 186 -1.63 5.84 -14.54
CA ILE A 186 -2.02 4.43 -14.64
C ILE A 186 -3.48 4.28 -14.25
N SER A 187 -4.23 3.51 -15.03
CA SER A 187 -5.64 3.18 -14.76
C SER A 187 -5.87 1.67 -14.84
N PRO A 188 -6.94 1.19 -14.19
CA PRO A 188 -7.82 1.90 -13.27
C PRO A 188 -7.12 2.13 -11.91
N ASN A 189 -6.76 3.39 -11.61
CA ASN A 189 -6.03 3.71 -10.38
C ASN A 189 -6.87 3.46 -9.13
N HIS A 190 -6.24 2.95 -8.07
CA HIS A 190 -6.87 2.76 -6.77
C HIS A 190 -5.86 2.77 -5.64
N CYS A 191 -6.26 3.28 -4.49
CA CYS A 191 -5.45 3.30 -3.29
C CYS A 191 -6.18 2.57 -2.15
N MET A 192 -5.44 1.74 -1.42
CA MET A 192 -5.96 0.92 -0.32
C MET A 192 -4.94 0.88 0.82
N VAL A 193 -5.35 0.34 1.97
CA VAL A 193 -4.45 0.11 3.10
C VAL A 193 -4.08 -1.37 3.18
N LEU A 194 -2.82 -1.71 2.97
CA LEU A 194 -2.27 -3.05 3.18
C LEU A 194 -2.21 -3.34 4.68
N VAL A 195 -3.05 -4.28 5.13
CA VAL A 195 -3.23 -4.61 6.54
C VAL A 195 -2.83 -6.04 6.88
N GLY A 196 -2.58 -6.90 5.89
CA GLY A 196 -2.24 -8.29 6.19
C GLY A 196 -1.69 -9.07 5.02
N TYR A 197 -1.20 -10.26 5.34
CA TYR A 197 -0.73 -11.24 4.35
C TYR A 197 -0.78 -12.66 4.92
N ASP A 198 -0.88 -13.62 4.00
CA ASP A 198 -0.61 -15.03 4.28
C ASP A 198 0.13 -15.70 3.10
N VAL A 199 0.20 -17.01 3.12
CA VAL A 199 0.86 -17.79 2.05
C VAL A 199 0.25 -17.55 0.67
N SER A 200 -1.04 -17.22 0.58
CA SER A 200 -1.82 -17.16 -0.67
C SER A 200 -2.12 -15.74 -1.15
N GLY A 201 -2.03 -14.72 -0.31
CA GLY A 201 -2.42 -13.36 -0.71
C GLY A 201 -2.08 -12.29 0.30
N TYR A 202 -2.52 -11.08 -0.05
CA TYR A 202 -2.47 -9.88 0.77
C TYR A 202 -3.87 -9.42 1.12
N TYR A 203 -4.03 -8.79 2.28
CA TYR A 203 -5.29 -8.24 2.78
C TYR A 203 -5.21 -6.72 2.75
N PHE A 204 -6.25 -6.10 2.21
CA PHE A 204 -6.34 -4.66 2.07
C PHE A 204 -7.68 -4.17 2.62
N ASN A 205 -7.64 -3.11 3.43
CA ASN A 205 -8.83 -2.33 3.69
C ASN A 205 -9.08 -1.43 2.48
N ASP A 206 -10.19 -1.66 1.81
CA ASP A 206 -10.55 -1.05 0.53
C ASP A 206 -11.61 0.04 0.73
N PRO A 207 -11.26 1.33 0.54
CA PRO A 207 -12.20 2.43 0.73
C PRO A 207 -13.34 2.43 -0.30
N MET A 208 -13.17 1.81 -1.47
CA MET A 208 -14.24 1.74 -2.48
C MET A 208 -15.40 0.86 -2.01
N THR A 209 -15.12 -0.20 -1.27
CA THR A 209 -16.12 -1.14 -0.76
C THR A 209 -16.43 -0.94 0.73
N GLY A 210 -15.53 -0.32 1.49
CA GLY A 210 -15.59 -0.25 2.95
C GLY A 210 -15.33 -1.59 3.64
N GLU A 211 -14.65 -2.52 2.96
CA GLU A 211 -14.40 -3.88 3.45
C GLU A 211 -12.90 -4.23 3.42
N CYS A 212 -12.52 -5.18 4.30
CA CYS A 212 -11.22 -5.82 4.19
C CYS A 212 -11.28 -6.93 3.13
N ARG A 213 -10.52 -6.77 2.05
CA ARG A 213 -10.52 -7.66 0.88
C ARG A 213 -9.19 -8.37 0.73
N LYS A 214 -9.24 -9.61 0.25
CA LYS A 214 -8.03 -10.40 -0.04
C LYS A 214 -7.84 -10.59 -1.54
N PHE A 215 -6.60 -10.36 -2.00
CA PHE A 215 -6.18 -10.62 -3.38
C PHE A 215 -4.94 -11.51 -3.40
N GLY A 216 -4.73 -12.26 -4.49
CA GLY A 216 -3.58 -13.11 -4.66
C GLY A 216 -2.26 -12.33 -4.80
N LYS A 217 -1.15 -12.99 -4.52
CA LYS A 217 0.17 -12.31 -4.46
C LYS A 217 0.63 -11.77 -5.80
N THR A 218 0.37 -12.51 -6.88
CA THR A 218 0.88 -12.16 -8.21
C THR A 218 0.17 -10.95 -8.78
N GLU A 219 -1.16 -10.97 -8.82
CA GLU A 219 -1.97 -9.85 -9.34
C GLU A 219 -1.76 -8.59 -8.51
N SER A 220 -1.71 -8.70 -7.18
CA SER A 220 -1.45 -7.57 -6.31
C SER A 220 -0.08 -6.94 -6.57
N GLN A 221 0.96 -7.76 -6.74
CA GLN A 221 2.30 -7.24 -7.01
C GLN A 221 2.39 -6.58 -8.40
N ILE A 222 1.67 -7.10 -9.41
CA ILE A 222 1.60 -6.49 -10.75
C ILE A 222 0.93 -5.11 -10.65
N ALA A 223 -0.24 -5.03 -10.03
CA ALA A 223 -0.99 -3.79 -9.84
C ALA A 223 -0.21 -2.73 -9.05
N PHE A 224 0.47 -3.13 -7.97
CA PHE A 224 1.33 -2.28 -7.16
C PHE A 224 2.55 -1.77 -7.94
N SER A 225 3.24 -2.66 -8.66
CA SER A 225 4.44 -2.29 -9.43
C SER A 225 4.12 -1.35 -10.59
N ALA A 226 2.96 -1.51 -11.23
CA ALA A 226 2.52 -0.62 -12.31
C ALA A 226 2.30 0.82 -11.82
N ASN A 227 1.92 1.00 -10.56
CA ASN A 227 1.81 2.28 -9.89
C ASN A 227 3.14 2.72 -9.23
N ASN A 228 4.29 2.37 -9.82
CA ASN A 228 5.63 2.72 -9.36
C ASN A 228 5.93 2.26 -7.93
N SER A 229 5.31 1.18 -7.45
CA SER A 229 5.49 0.67 -6.07
C SER A 229 5.30 1.75 -5.00
N GLN A 230 4.34 2.62 -5.19
CA GLN A 230 4.06 3.75 -4.31
C GLN A 230 3.46 3.28 -2.98
N SER A 231 4.02 3.77 -1.89
CA SER A 231 3.52 3.48 -0.54
C SER A 231 3.73 4.64 0.40
N VAL A 232 2.90 4.72 1.45
CA VAL A 232 3.07 5.64 2.58
C VAL A 232 2.87 4.87 3.88
N VAL A 233 3.75 5.12 4.85
CA VAL A 233 3.62 4.65 6.23
C VAL A 233 3.64 5.83 7.19
N ILE A 234 2.91 5.72 8.31
CA ILE A 234 2.97 6.68 9.40
C ILE A 234 3.85 6.09 10.48
N ILE A 235 4.88 6.84 10.89
CA ILE A 235 5.78 6.51 11.98
C ILE A 235 5.45 7.41 13.15
N THR A 236 5.08 6.83 14.28
CA THR A 236 4.83 7.52 15.55
C THR A 236 6.02 7.32 16.47
N GLU A 237 6.37 8.32 17.27
CA GLU A 237 7.29 8.12 18.39
C GLU A 237 6.54 7.39 19.52
N ASN A 238 7.04 6.20 19.90
CA ASN A 238 6.55 5.41 21.03
C ASN A 238 7.00 6.02 22.36
#